data_1088df4a10d2ae1eca24947c3c24930c
#
_entry.id   1088df4a10d2ae1eca24947c3c24930c
#
_cell.length_a   1.000
_cell.length_b   1.000
_cell.length_c   1.000
_cell.angle_alpha   90.00
_cell.angle_beta   90.00
_cell.angle_gamma   90.00
#
_symmetry.space_group_name_H-M   'P 1'
#
loop_
_entity.id
_entity.type
_entity.pdbx_description
1 polymer ?
#
loop_
_entity_poly.entity_id
_entity_poly.type
_entity_poly.pdbx_seq_one_letter_code
_entity_poly.pdbx_strand_id
1 'polypeptide(L)'
;MTPDAADVAAATPPVRAHAAARALGVRELASWCAEILVGALDLTDQDRHDARWIAGKAWTGWGDPDSWSGRGLDHWPRVWAARTLLHSWDPVATLAVEQGLADEAWRVREMCAKVVARYEVGSAAPECARCAEGDAVPRVRVESLRALGAVGEIEHAPSVLTAVHHEDPTVVRAAERALERMEARLDRPVT
;
A
#
# COMPACT_ATOMS: atom_id res chain seq x y z
N MET A 1 15.68 -22.26 14.05
CA MET A 1 15.60 -21.11 14.98
C MET A 1 14.69 -20.09 14.35
N THR A 2 13.60 -19.72 15.02
CA THR A 2 12.70 -18.66 14.56
C THR A 2 13.43 -17.32 14.76
N PRO A 3 13.48 -16.44 13.76
CA PRO A 3 14.13 -15.13 13.92
C PRO A 3 13.39 -14.28 14.96
N ASP A 4 14.14 -13.45 15.68
CA ASP A 4 13.60 -12.39 16.54
C ASP A 4 13.46 -11.09 15.72
N ALA A 5 12.51 -10.23 16.10
CA ALA A 5 12.32 -8.92 15.50
C ALA A 5 13.56 -8.03 15.61
N ALA A 6 14.31 -8.13 16.71
CA ALA A 6 15.56 -7.42 16.93
C ALA A 6 16.64 -7.79 15.90
N ASP A 7 16.75 -9.09 15.60
CA ASP A 7 17.76 -9.61 14.67
C ASP A 7 17.60 -9.07 13.25
N VAL A 8 16.37 -8.81 12.85
CA VAL A 8 16.04 -8.35 11.49
C VAL A 8 15.71 -6.86 11.41
N ALA A 9 15.75 -6.12 12.50
CA ALA A 9 15.39 -4.69 12.51
C ALA A 9 16.23 -3.85 11.53
N ALA A 10 17.47 -4.24 11.26
CA ALA A 10 18.36 -3.59 10.29
C ALA A 10 18.15 -4.03 8.85
N ALA A 11 17.39 -5.09 8.62
CA ALA A 11 17.15 -5.64 7.28
C ALA A 11 16.23 -4.75 6.44
N THR A 12 16.22 -5.03 5.13
CA THR A 12 15.29 -4.34 4.22
C THR A 12 13.83 -4.73 4.49
N PRO A 13 12.85 -3.88 4.12
CA PRO A 13 11.44 -4.19 4.35
C PRO A 13 10.99 -5.57 3.85
N PRO A 14 11.37 -6.04 2.63
CA PRO A 14 11.02 -7.39 2.19
C PRO A 14 11.54 -8.49 3.11
N VAL A 15 12.80 -8.38 3.54
CA VAL A 15 13.43 -9.38 4.43
C VAL A 15 12.73 -9.42 5.78
N ARG A 16 12.39 -8.25 6.35
CA ARG A 16 11.64 -8.18 7.59
C ARG A 16 10.25 -8.80 7.47
N ALA A 17 9.50 -8.44 6.42
CA ALA A 17 8.16 -8.96 6.18
C ALA A 17 8.16 -10.50 6.06
N HIS A 18 9.11 -11.07 5.31
CA HIS A 18 9.25 -12.52 5.20
C HIS A 18 9.67 -13.19 6.53
N ALA A 19 10.52 -12.54 7.32
CA ALA A 19 10.89 -13.06 8.63
C ALA A 19 9.72 -13.01 9.61
N ALA A 20 8.98 -11.90 9.63
CA ALA A 20 7.75 -11.74 10.42
C ALA A 20 6.69 -12.79 10.03
N ALA A 21 6.48 -13.02 8.73
CA ALA A 21 5.55 -14.02 8.24
C ALA A 21 5.92 -15.45 8.69
N ARG A 22 7.21 -15.76 8.76
CA ARG A 22 7.67 -17.05 9.30
C ARG A 22 7.49 -17.16 10.81
N ALA A 23 7.66 -16.06 11.54
CA ALA A 23 7.55 -16.04 13.00
C ALA A 23 6.10 -16.03 13.48
N LEU A 24 5.25 -15.23 12.87
CA LEU A 24 3.87 -14.97 13.29
C LEU A 24 2.83 -15.76 12.49
N GLY A 25 3.16 -16.16 11.28
CA GLY A 25 2.22 -16.64 10.27
C GLY A 25 1.77 -15.49 9.35
N VAL A 26 1.56 -15.82 8.06
CA VAL A 26 1.19 -14.82 7.02
C VAL A 26 -0.12 -14.12 7.36
N ARG A 27 -1.16 -14.90 7.74
CA ARG A 27 -2.49 -14.36 8.04
C ARG A 27 -2.49 -13.48 9.28
N GLU A 28 -1.80 -13.88 10.35
CA GLU A 28 -1.70 -13.09 11.57
C GLU A 28 -0.95 -11.77 11.34
N LEU A 29 0.17 -11.83 10.60
CA LEU A 29 0.89 -10.62 10.21
C LEU A 29 0.02 -9.67 9.38
N ALA A 30 -0.74 -10.20 8.43
CA ALA A 30 -1.62 -9.40 7.59
C ALA A 30 -2.78 -8.79 8.38
N SER A 31 -3.38 -9.55 9.32
CA SER A 31 -4.43 -9.04 10.22
C SER A 31 -3.91 -7.90 11.10
N TRP A 32 -2.75 -8.07 11.70
CA TRP A 32 -2.11 -7.03 12.50
C TRP A 32 -1.80 -5.77 11.67
N CYS A 33 -1.24 -5.93 10.48
CA CYS A 33 -1.01 -4.80 9.58
C CYS A 33 -2.33 -4.11 9.16
N ALA A 34 -3.40 -4.87 8.93
CA ALA A 34 -4.71 -4.32 8.59
C ALA A 34 -5.28 -3.45 9.72
N GLU A 35 -5.21 -3.90 10.96
CA GLU A 35 -5.67 -3.14 12.13
C GLU A 35 -4.89 -1.82 12.31
N ILE A 36 -3.57 -1.85 12.11
CA ILE A 36 -2.73 -0.63 12.14
C ILE A 36 -3.11 0.30 10.98
N LEU A 37 -3.32 -0.25 9.79
CA LEU A 37 -3.60 0.54 8.59
C LEU A 37 -4.91 1.32 8.70
N VAL A 38 -5.93 0.76 9.36
CA VAL A 38 -7.21 1.45 9.59
C VAL A 38 -7.25 2.24 10.91
N GLY A 39 -6.15 2.29 11.65
CA GLY A 39 -6.07 3.00 12.93
C GLY A 39 -6.84 2.33 14.08
N ALA A 40 -7.19 1.06 13.94
CA ALA A 40 -7.86 0.28 14.98
C ALA A 40 -6.90 -0.20 16.06
N LEU A 41 -5.60 -0.22 15.77
CA LEU A 41 -4.54 -0.62 16.68
C LEU A 41 -3.42 0.43 16.65
N ASP A 42 -2.97 0.86 17.82
CA ASP A 42 -1.76 1.65 17.97
C ASP A 42 -0.53 0.73 17.94
N LEU A 43 0.50 1.12 17.18
CA LEU A 43 1.74 0.37 17.10
C LEU A 43 2.52 0.38 18.43
N THR A 44 2.19 1.27 19.36
CA THR A 44 2.74 1.31 20.72
C THR A 44 2.18 0.23 21.64
N ASP A 45 1.09 -0.44 21.25
CA ASP A 45 0.54 -1.56 21.99
C ASP A 45 1.51 -2.74 22.00
N GLN A 46 2.21 -2.88 23.12
CA GLN A 46 3.27 -3.89 23.30
C GLN A 46 2.74 -5.30 23.54
N ASP A 47 1.43 -5.45 23.74
CA ASP A 47 0.82 -6.74 24.06
C ASP A 47 0.59 -7.61 22.84
N ARG A 48 0.73 -7.08 21.62
CA ARG A 48 0.47 -7.84 20.40
C ARG A 48 1.75 -8.37 19.74
N HIS A 49 2.48 -7.52 19.05
CA HIS A 49 3.70 -7.90 18.32
C HIS A 49 4.74 -6.79 18.37
N ASP A 50 6.01 -7.18 18.31
CA ASP A 50 7.12 -6.23 18.28
C ASP A 50 7.09 -5.37 17.00
N ALA A 51 6.95 -4.05 17.18
CA ALA A 51 6.87 -3.08 16.09
C ALA A 51 8.09 -3.12 15.14
N ARG A 52 9.23 -3.62 15.60
CA ARG A 52 10.45 -3.76 14.78
C ARG A 52 10.27 -4.70 13.58
N TRP A 53 9.30 -5.62 13.63
CA TRP A 53 8.94 -6.44 12.47
C TRP A 53 8.59 -5.62 11.24
N ILE A 54 7.82 -4.54 11.41
CA ILE A 54 7.34 -3.71 10.31
C ILE A 54 8.11 -2.40 10.17
N ALA A 55 8.41 -1.73 11.28
CA ALA A 55 9.10 -0.44 11.31
C ALA A 55 10.64 -0.58 11.20
N GLY A 56 11.21 -1.71 11.64
CA GLY A 56 12.65 -1.91 11.70
C GLY A 56 13.33 -0.92 12.65
N LYS A 57 14.52 -0.45 12.28
CA LYS A 57 15.28 0.54 13.07
C LYS A 57 14.57 1.88 13.26
N ALA A 58 13.60 2.21 12.41
CA ALA A 58 12.84 3.46 12.56
C ALA A 58 12.08 3.48 13.89
N TRP A 59 11.60 2.34 14.37
CA TRP A 59 10.92 2.23 15.67
C TRP A 59 11.73 2.79 16.84
N THR A 60 13.00 2.43 16.92
CA THR A 60 13.88 2.89 18.02
C THR A 60 14.63 4.17 17.69
N GLY A 61 14.79 4.50 16.40
CA GLY A 61 15.56 5.65 15.96
C GLY A 61 14.81 6.97 15.93
N TRP A 62 13.48 6.95 15.99
CA TRP A 62 12.67 8.16 15.87
C TRP A 62 12.18 8.73 17.21
N GLY A 63 12.59 8.13 18.31
CA GLY A 63 12.23 8.58 19.66
C GLY A 63 10.83 8.12 20.06
N ASP A 64 10.29 8.80 21.07
CA ASP A 64 8.99 8.48 21.66
C ASP A 64 7.86 8.64 20.63
N PRO A 65 7.05 7.58 20.39
CA PRO A 65 5.90 7.63 19.50
C PRO A 65 4.89 8.73 19.82
N ASP A 66 4.70 9.06 21.07
CA ASP A 66 3.79 10.14 21.51
C ASP A 66 4.20 11.51 20.95
N SER A 67 5.49 11.67 20.61
CA SER A 67 6.01 12.90 19.97
C SER A 67 5.79 12.97 18.46
N TRP A 68 5.32 11.90 17.83
CA TRP A 68 5.29 11.80 16.36
C TRP A 68 4.24 12.72 15.73
N SER A 69 3.09 12.87 16.36
CA SER A 69 2.02 13.76 15.88
C SER A 69 2.52 15.20 15.69
N GLY A 70 3.17 15.76 16.71
CA GLY A 70 3.76 17.11 16.63
C GLY A 70 4.87 17.26 15.62
N ARG A 71 5.42 16.15 15.08
CA ARG A 71 6.49 16.10 14.06
C ARG A 71 5.98 15.69 12.68
N GLY A 72 4.67 15.44 12.52
CA GLY A 72 4.06 14.96 11.28
C GLY A 72 4.50 13.54 10.91
N LEU A 73 4.81 12.69 11.90
CA LEU A 73 5.28 11.31 11.70
C LEU A 73 4.22 10.26 12.03
N ASP A 74 3.06 10.66 12.48
CA ASP A 74 1.94 9.83 12.92
C ASP A 74 1.37 8.89 11.84
N HIS A 75 1.58 9.21 10.58
CA HIS A 75 1.17 8.36 9.46
C HIS A 75 2.11 7.17 9.19
N TRP A 76 3.33 7.17 9.73
CA TRP A 76 4.32 6.15 9.40
C TRP A 76 3.96 4.72 9.84
N PRO A 77 3.33 4.48 10.99
CA PRO A 77 2.83 3.13 11.32
C PRO A 77 1.96 2.54 10.19
N ARG A 78 1.04 3.34 9.63
CA ARG A 78 0.18 2.93 8.51
C ARG A 78 0.99 2.68 7.23
N VAL A 79 2.02 3.50 6.96
CA VAL A 79 2.94 3.29 5.83
C VAL A 79 3.72 1.99 6.00
N TRP A 80 4.23 1.69 7.20
CA TRP A 80 4.98 0.45 7.45
C TRP A 80 4.08 -0.79 7.35
N ALA A 81 2.85 -0.71 7.85
CA ALA A 81 1.85 -1.76 7.72
C ALA A 81 1.56 -2.05 6.23
N ALA A 82 1.18 -1.04 5.44
CA ALA A 82 0.92 -1.19 4.02
C ALA A 82 2.17 -1.70 3.25
N ARG A 83 3.37 -1.24 3.61
CA ARG A 83 4.62 -1.74 3.02
C ARG A 83 4.89 -3.20 3.37
N THR A 84 4.53 -3.64 4.57
CA THR A 84 4.66 -5.04 4.96
C THR A 84 3.69 -5.91 4.16
N LEU A 85 2.44 -5.47 3.99
CA LEU A 85 1.45 -6.12 3.13
C LEU A 85 1.93 -6.24 1.68
N LEU A 86 2.70 -5.28 1.17
CA LEU A 86 3.30 -5.37 -0.17
C LEU A 86 4.26 -6.57 -0.32
N HIS A 87 4.82 -7.09 0.76
CA HIS A 87 5.79 -8.19 0.75
C HIS A 87 5.28 -9.48 1.40
N SER A 88 4.20 -9.42 2.16
CA SER A 88 3.54 -10.57 2.78
C SER A 88 2.04 -10.32 2.84
N TRP A 89 1.29 -10.99 1.98
CA TRP A 89 -0.12 -10.74 1.73
C TRP A 89 -1.02 -11.90 2.20
N ASP A 90 -2.14 -11.54 2.79
CA ASP A 90 -3.30 -12.41 2.98
C ASP A 90 -4.58 -11.58 2.71
N PRO A 91 -5.61 -12.14 2.05
CA PRO A 91 -6.87 -11.45 1.74
C PRO A 91 -7.61 -10.86 2.95
N VAL A 92 -7.28 -11.24 4.16
CA VAL A 92 -7.84 -10.64 5.38
C VAL A 92 -7.60 -9.12 5.43
N ALA A 93 -6.55 -8.62 4.77
CA ALA A 93 -6.22 -7.20 4.71
C ALA A 93 -6.89 -6.43 3.56
N THR A 94 -7.72 -7.07 2.73
CA THR A 94 -8.34 -6.44 1.55
C THR A 94 -9.05 -5.13 1.90
N LEU A 95 -10.00 -5.18 2.84
CA LEU A 95 -10.78 -4.00 3.22
C LEU A 95 -9.91 -2.86 3.78
N ALA A 96 -8.87 -3.20 4.55
CA ALA A 96 -7.96 -2.19 5.09
C ALA A 96 -7.14 -1.50 3.97
N VAL A 97 -6.73 -2.23 2.94
CA VAL A 97 -6.03 -1.66 1.78
C VAL A 97 -6.96 -0.77 0.96
N GLU A 98 -8.23 -1.15 0.76
CA GLU A 98 -9.23 -0.30 0.12
C GLU A 98 -9.43 1.01 0.88
N GLN A 99 -9.62 0.95 2.20
CA GLN A 99 -9.75 2.13 3.04
C GLN A 99 -8.48 2.99 3.03
N GLY A 100 -7.30 2.36 3.00
CA GLY A 100 -6.02 3.05 2.93
C GLY A 100 -5.80 3.85 1.64
N LEU A 101 -6.53 3.58 0.56
CA LEU A 101 -6.57 4.42 -0.66
C LEU A 101 -7.24 5.78 -0.43
N ALA A 102 -7.97 5.95 0.67
CA ALA A 102 -8.59 7.22 1.08
C ALA A 102 -7.86 7.88 2.28
N ASP A 103 -6.72 7.34 2.73
CA ASP A 103 -5.95 7.89 3.86
C ASP A 103 -5.53 9.34 3.58
N GLU A 104 -5.51 10.17 4.61
CA GLU A 104 -5.05 11.56 4.53
C GLU A 104 -3.60 11.68 4.06
N ALA A 105 -2.74 10.73 4.49
CA ALA A 105 -1.33 10.71 4.13
C ALA A 105 -1.11 10.05 2.76
N TRP A 106 -0.61 10.82 1.81
CA TRP A 106 -0.36 10.35 0.44
C TRP A 106 0.54 9.12 0.35
N ARG A 107 1.46 8.95 1.29
CA ARG A 107 2.37 7.79 1.34
C ARG A 107 1.62 6.49 1.64
N VAL A 108 0.55 6.56 2.43
CA VAL A 108 -0.32 5.42 2.69
C VAL A 108 -1.08 5.06 1.43
N ARG A 109 -1.72 6.05 0.78
CA ARG A 109 -2.43 5.84 -0.49
C ARG A 109 -1.53 5.24 -1.56
N GLU A 110 -0.30 5.76 -1.72
CA GLU A 110 0.70 5.23 -2.66
C GLU A 110 1.03 3.76 -2.36
N MET A 111 1.25 3.41 -1.09
CA MET A 111 1.57 2.04 -0.70
C MET A 111 0.38 1.09 -0.93
N CYS A 112 -0.83 1.50 -0.61
CA CYS A 112 -2.04 0.71 -0.86
C CYS A 112 -2.25 0.45 -2.35
N ALA A 113 -2.09 1.45 -3.21
CA ALA A 113 -2.16 1.28 -4.67
C ALA A 113 -1.12 0.26 -5.17
N LYS A 114 0.10 0.25 -4.62
CA LYS A 114 1.12 -0.78 -4.93
C LYS A 114 0.70 -2.18 -4.52
N VAL A 115 0.04 -2.32 -3.35
CA VAL A 115 -0.50 -3.61 -2.89
C VAL A 115 -1.58 -4.09 -3.86
N VAL A 116 -2.52 -3.21 -4.24
CA VAL A 116 -3.56 -3.53 -5.22
C VAL A 116 -2.97 -4.02 -6.53
N ALA A 117 -1.98 -3.29 -7.08
CA ALA A 117 -1.34 -3.68 -8.34
C ALA A 117 -0.59 -5.02 -8.27
N ARG A 118 -0.02 -5.34 -7.11
CA ARG A 118 0.81 -6.55 -6.93
C ARG A 118 -0.02 -7.81 -6.72
N TYR A 119 -1.11 -7.70 -5.98
CA TYR A 119 -1.93 -8.85 -5.57
C TYR A 119 -3.30 -8.88 -6.27
N GLU A 120 -3.46 -7.99 -7.25
CA GLU A 120 -4.64 -7.92 -8.12
C GLU A 120 -5.94 -7.84 -7.32
N VAL A 121 -5.98 -6.91 -6.33
CA VAL A 121 -7.14 -6.70 -5.47
C VAL A 121 -8.23 -5.98 -6.27
N GLY A 122 -9.05 -6.74 -7.00
CA GLY A 122 -10.04 -6.21 -7.95
C GLY A 122 -11.10 -5.30 -7.32
N SER A 123 -11.53 -5.59 -6.09
CA SER A 123 -12.51 -4.77 -5.35
C SER A 123 -12.03 -3.34 -5.06
N ALA A 124 -10.71 -3.09 -5.10
CA ALA A 124 -10.12 -1.76 -4.92
C ALA A 124 -10.08 -0.90 -6.20
N ALA A 125 -10.51 -1.42 -7.35
CA ALA A 125 -10.44 -0.70 -8.63
C ALA A 125 -11.18 0.65 -8.61
N PRO A 126 -12.39 0.79 -8.04
CA PRO A 126 -13.09 2.09 -7.96
C PRO A 126 -12.28 3.14 -7.19
N GLU A 127 -11.66 2.79 -6.08
CA GLU A 127 -10.85 3.71 -5.29
C GLU A 127 -9.53 4.06 -6.00
N CYS A 128 -8.93 3.13 -6.74
CA CYS A 128 -7.80 3.40 -7.60
C CYS A 128 -8.19 4.37 -8.74
N ALA A 129 -9.38 4.25 -9.33
CA ALA A 129 -9.89 5.18 -10.34
C ALA A 129 -10.02 6.59 -9.75
N ARG A 130 -10.64 6.73 -8.60
CA ARG A 130 -10.74 8.00 -7.86
C ARG A 130 -9.37 8.64 -7.61
N CYS A 131 -8.39 7.87 -7.16
CA CYS A 131 -7.02 8.35 -6.94
C CYS A 131 -6.33 8.75 -8.26
N ALA A 132 -6.51 7.98 -9.33
CA ALA A 132 -5.92 8.29 -10.64
C ALA A 132 -6.46 9.61 -11.20
N GLU A 133 -7.74 9.91 -11.01
CA GLU A 133 -8.37 11.14 -11.48
C GLU A 133 -8.02 12.36 -10.63
N GLY A 134 -8.09 12.24 -9.30
CA GLY A 134 -8.19 13.39 -8.41
C GLY A 134 -7.10 13.56 -7.38
N ASP A 135 -6.14 12.61 -7.21
CA ASP A 135 -5.13 12.77 -6.17
C ASP A 135 -4.20 13.95 -6.47
N ALA A 136 -3.96 14.78 -5.47
CA ALA A 136 -3.08 15.94 -5.60
C ALA A 136 -1.60 15.54 -5.80
N VAL A 137 -1.23 14.28 -5.48
CA VAL A 137 0.16 13.81 -5.55
C VAL A 137 0.35 12.93 -6.78
N PRO A 138 1.18 13.34 -7.76
CA PRO A 138 1.39 12.57 -9.00
C PRO A 138 1.84 11.13 -8.77
N ARG A 139 2.62 10.86 -7.71
CA ARG A 139 3.05 9.49 -7.37
C ARG A 139 1.89 8.57 -7.01
N VAL A 140 0.87 9.09 -6.33
CA VAL A 140 -0.35 8.32 -6.03
C VAL A 140 -1.11 8.03 -7.31
N ARG A 141 -1.29 9.03 -8.19
CA ARG A 141 -1.91 8.82 -9.52
C ARG A 141 -1.20 7.72 -10.31
N VAL A 142 0.14 7.77 -10.38
CA VAL A 142 0.96 6.78 -11.10
C VAL A 142 0.74 5.37 -10.56
N GLU A 143 0.77 5.17 -9.24
CA GLU A 143 0.58 3.83 -8.68
C GLU A 143 -0.88 3.35 -8.81
N SER A 144 -1.86 4.26 -8.74
CA SER A 144 -3.27 3.95 -8.99
C SER A 144 -3.54 3.56 -10.45
N LEU A 145 -2.91 4.24 -11.41
CA LEU A 145 -2.94 3.85 -12.83
C LEU A 145 -2.32 2.47 -13.04
N ARG A 146 -1.20 2.16 -12.39
CA ARG A 146 -0.60 0.80 -12.42
C ARG A 146 -1.56 -0.25 -11.87
N ALA A 147 -2.27 0.07 -10.78
CA ALA A 147 -3.29 -0.79 -10.22
C ALA A 147 -4.43 -1.01 -11.20
N LEU A 148 -4.96 0.05 -11.81
CA LEU A 148 -6.00 -0.06 -12.83
C LEU A 148 -5.58 -0.89 -14.03
N GLY A 149 -4.36 -0.80 -14.48
CA GLY A 149 -3.83 -1.69 -15.51
C GLY A 149 -3.87 -3.17 -15.11
N ALA A 150 -3.77 -3.48 -13.82
CA ALA A 150 -3.83 -4.85 -13.31
C ALA A 150 -5.26 -5.35 -13.04
N VAL A 151 -6.14 -4.48 -12.50
CA VAL A 151 -7.46 -4.89 -11.99
C VAL A 151 -8.64 -4.07 -12.56
N GLY A 152 -8.37 -3.02 -13.33
CA GLY A 152 -9.44 -2.14 -13.86
C GLY A 152 -10.30 -2.87 -14.88
N GLU A 153 -11.61 -2.77 -14.77
CA GLU A 153 -12.57 -3.21 -15.76
C GLU A 153 -12.94 -2.04 -16.70
N ILE A 154 -13.78 -2.29 -17.71
CA ILE A 154 -14.09 -1.29 -18.75
C ILE A 154 -14.69 0.00 -18.17
N GLU A 155 -15.47 -0.10 -17.11
CA GLU A 155 -16.05 1.04 -16.42
C GLU A 155 -15.00 2.00 -15.80
N HIS A 156 -13.77 1.52 -15.59
CA HIS A 156 -12.66 2.32 -15.07
C HIS A 156 -11.82 2.98 -16.19
N ALA A 157 -12.08 2.63 -17.45
CA ALA A 157 -11.35 3.17 -18.60
C ALA A 157 -11.38 4.70 -18.70
N PRO A 158 -12.49 5.41 -18.42
CA PRO A 158 -12.51 6.88 -18.48
C PRO A 158 -11.47 7.54 -17.61
N SER A 159 -11.21 7.00 -16.40
CA SER A 159 -10.20 7.51 -15.48
C SER A 159 -8.77 7.40 -16.07
N VAL A 160 -8.50 6.31 -16.76
CA VAL A 160 -7.19 6.08 -17.39
C VAL A 160 -7.04 6.93 -18.66
N LEU A 161 -8.09 7.01 -19.50
CA LEU A 161 -8.10 7.82 -20.72
C LEU A 161 -7.90 9.31 -20.42
N THR A 162 -8.52 9.83 -19.37
CA THR A 162 -8.32 11.21 -18.93
C THR A 162 -6.85 11.46 -18.55
N ALA A 163 -6.18 10.51 -17.92
CA ALA A 163 -4.81 10.65 -17.45
C ALA A 163 -3.75 10.67 -18.58
N VAL A 164 -4.07 10.22 -19.80
CA VAL A 164 -3.15 10.35 -20.96
C VAL A 164 -2.94 11.79 -21.42
N HIS A 165 -3.81 12.70 -20.99
CA HIS A 165 -3.73 14.13 -21.26
C HIS A 165 -3.24 14.95 -20.06
N HIS A 166 -2.73 14.30 -19.03
CA HIS A 166 -2.23 14.96 -17.83
C HIS A 166 -0.97 15.78 -18.12
N GLU A 167 -0.76 16.89 -17.38
CA GLU A 167 0.42 17.76 -17.54
C GLU A 167 1.73 17.09 -17.13
N ASP A 168 1.70 16.15 -16.17
CA ASP A 168 2.89 15.43 -15.68
C ASP A 168 3.19 14.23 -16.61
N PRO A 169 4.36 14.22 -17.28
CA PRO A 169 4.73 13.13 -18.20
C PRO A 169 4.85 11.76 -17.51
N THR A 170 5.04 11.71 -16.20
CA THR A 170 5.11 10.43 -15.47
C THR A 170 3.73 9.81 -15.32
N VAL A 171 2.71 10.65 -15.15
CA VAL A 171 1.30 10.23 -15.12
C VAL A 171 0.86 9.76 -16.50
N VAL A 172 1.19 10.53 -17.57
CA VAL A 172 0.90 10.15 -18.97
C VAL A 172 1.44 8.76 -19.28
N ARG A 173 2.75 8.54 -19.04
CA ARG A 173 3.36 7.21 -19.30
C ARG A 173 2.76 6.08 -18.46
N ALA A 174 2.30 6.38 -17.25
CA ALA A 174 1.61 5.38 -16.43
C ALA A 174 0.22 5.05 -16.99
N ALA A 175 -0.51 6.05 -17.48
CA ALA A 175 -1.81 5.87 -18.13
C ALA A 175 -1.70 5.06 -19.43
N GLU A 176 -0.77 5.38 -20.31
CA GLU A 176 -0.52 4.64 -21.54
C GLU A 176 -0.26 3.14 -21.27
N ARG A 177 0.62 2.84 -20.29
CA ARG A 177 0.90 1.45 -19.90
C ARG A 177 -0.30 0.78 -19.22
N ALA A 178 -1.13 1.53 -18.51
CA ALA A 178 -2.34 0.99 -17.92
C ALA A 178 -3.35 0.59 -18.99
N LEU A 179 -3.55 1.45 -20.03
CA LEU A 179 -4.40 1.12 -21.18
C LEU A 179 -3.91 -0.14 -21.90
N GLU A 180 -2.62 -0.22 -22.25
CA GLU A 180 -2.04 -1.40 -22.89
C GLU A 180 -2.30 -2.69 -22.09
N ARG A 181 -2.16 -2.63 -20.76
CA ARG A 181 -2.41 -3.78 -19.90
C ARG A 181 -3.88 -4.13 -19.77
N MET A 182 -4.76 -3.12 -19.69
CA MET A 182 -6.21 -3.33 -19.66
C MET A 182 -6.69 -3.96 -20.96
N GLU A 183 -6.27 -3.44 -22.14
CA GLU A 183 -6.61 -3.99 -23.46
C GLU A 183 -6.16 -5.44 -23.60
N ALA A 184 -4.93 -5.74 -23.19
CA ALA A 184 -4.41 -7.10 -23.24
C ALA A 184 -5.16 -8.07 -22.32
N ARG A 185 -5.58 -7.61 -21.12
CA ARG A 185 -6.31 -8.43 -20.16
C ARG A 185 -7.79 -8.61 -20.52
N LEU A 186 -8.42 -7.56 -21.05
CA LEU A 186 -9.84 -7.55 -21.41
C LEU A 186 -10.08 -8.11 -22.82
N ASP A 187 -9.02 -8.37 -23.61
CA ASP A 187 -9.06 -8.84 -24.99
C ASP A 187 -9.95 -7.96 -25.89
N ARG A 188 -9.88 -6.65 -25.69
CA ARG A 188 -10.63 -5.65 -26.47
C ARG A 188 -10.03 -4.24 -26.33
N PRO A 189 -10.23 -3.37 -27.32
CA PRO A 189 -9.85 -1.96 -27.19
C PRO A 189 -10.54 -1.29 -26.00
N VAL A 190 -9.80 -0.41 -25.32
CA VAL A 190 -10.28 0.46 -24.26
C VAL A 190 -10.38 1.87 -24.85
N THR A 191 -11.57 2.20 -25.37
CA THR A 191 -11.87 3.49 -26.05
C THR A 191 -13.10 4.13 -25.45
#